data_158ccd54387cfdddd9ab555bee5fba9f
#
_entry.id   158ccd54387cfdddd9ab555bee5fba9f
#
_cell.length_a   1.000
_cell.length_b   1.000
_cell.length_c   1.000
_cell.angle_alpha   90.00
_cell.angle_beta   90.00
_cell.angle_gamma   90.00
#
_symmetry.space_group_name_H-M   'P 1'
#
loop_
_entity.id
_entity.type
_entity.pdbx_description
1 polymer ?
#
loop_
_entity_poly.entity_id
_entity_poly.type
_entity_poly.pdbx_seq_one_letter_code
_entity_poly.pdbx_strand_id
1 'polypeptide(L)'
;MLYADDTQVYKSFDLDDCFPSILCVEKCVSDVEAWKTSNKLQMNKDKTDVLPVTAKRIINLQHLPEFININGTCVKFTPSVRNLSVTLDSTLSLHQHVINVCRVAYLELRHINSIQNFLSIDAVKTCLFTCVVST
;
A
#
# COMPACT_ATOMS: atom_id res chain seq x y z
N MET A 1 -4.91 -10.79 5.85
CA MET A 1 -5.52 -9.87 6.84
C MET A 1 -6.71 -9.20 6.18
N LEU A 2 -7.88 -9.25 6.79
CA LEU A 2 -9.09 -8.62 6.29
C LEU A 2 -9.33 -7.38 7.16
N TYR A 3 -9.37 -6.22 6.52
CA TYR A 3 -9.73 -4.97 7.18
C TYR A 3 -10.95 -4.40 6.45
N ALA A 4 -12.11 -4.56 7.06
CA ALA A 4 -13.40 -4.22 6.43
C ALA A 4 -13.54 -4.92 5.05
N ASP A 5 -13.35 -4.19 3.97
CA ASP A 5 -13.44 -4.63 2.57
C ASP A 5 -12.09 -4.89 1.91
N ASP A 6 -10.97 -4.50 2.55
CA ASP A 6 -9.63 -4.70 2.02
C ASP A 6 -9.13 -6.14 2.22
N THR A 7 -8.68 -6.75 1.14
CA THR A 7 -8.15 -8.11 1.11
C THR A 7 -6.69 -8.08 0.65
N GLN A 8 -5.79 -8.65 1.45
CA GLN A 8 -4.38 -8.76 1.11
C GLN A 8 -3.99 -10.23 0.97
N VAL A 9 -3.36 -10.55 -0.14
CA VAL A 9 -2.80 -11.87 -0.42
C VAL A 9 -1.30 -11.72 -0.59
N TYR A 10 -0.52 -12.54 0.08
CA TYR A 10 0.94 -12.56 -0.08
C TYR A 10 1.46 -13.99 -0.19
N LYS A 11 2.51 -14.14 -0.96
CA LYS A 11 3.22 -15.40 -1.17
C LYS A 11 4.71 -15.14 -1.19
N SER A 12 5.46 -15.83 -0.34
CA SER A 12 6.92 -15.87 -0.43
C SER A 12 7.35 -17.02 -1.33
N PHE A 13 8.43 -16.81 -2.09
CA PHE A 13 8.99 -17.81 -3.00
C PHE A 13 10.47 -17.51 -3.27
N ASP A 14 11.19 -18.55 -3.68
CA ASP A 14 12.54 -18.41 -4.17
C ASP A 14 12.53 -18.01 -5.66
N LEU A 15 13.62 -17.43 -6.16
CA LEU A 15 13.71 -16.94 -7.54
C LEU A 15 13.41 -18.02 -8.57
N ASP A 16 13.79 -19.26 -8.29
CA ASP A 16 13.59 -20.40 -9.18
C ASP A 16 12.11 -20.84 -9.24
N ASP A 17 11.34 -20.54 -8.21
CA ASP A 17 9.91 -20.89 -8.08
C ASP A 17 8.97 -19.73 -8.43
N CYS A 18 9.44 -18.72 -9.13
CA CYS A 18 8.69 -17.51 -9.44
C CYS A 18 7.39 -17.82 -10.20
N PHE A 19 7.45 -18.52 -11.32
CA PHE A 19 6.27 -18.81 -12.15
C PHE A 19 5.22 -19.66 -11.46
N PRO A 20 5.55 -20.80 -10.82
CA PRO A 20 4.57 -21.57 -10.04
C PRO A 20 3.92 -20.75 -8.93
N SER A 21 4.68 -19.86 -8.30
CA SER A 21 4.18 -19.02 -7.21
C SER A 21 3.20 -17.95 -7.69
N ILE A 22 3.47 -17.34 -8.84
CA ILE A 22 2.54 -16.40 -9.49
C ILE A 22 1.24 -17.09 -9.84
N LEU A 23 1.26 -18.26 -10.45
CA LEU A 23 0.06 -19.05 -10.74
C LEU A 23 -0.73 -19.39 -9.47
N CYS A 24 -0.03 -19.69 -8.38
CA CYS A 24 -0.68 -19.91 -7.08
C CYS A 24 -1.42 -18.66 -6.57
N VAL A 25 -0.81 -17.47 -6.71
CA VAL A 25 -1.44 -16.20 -6.34
C VAL A 25 -2.64 -15.90 -7.24
N GLU A 26 -2.52 -16.06 -8.55
CA GLU A 26 -3.61 -15.88 -9.51
C GLU A 26 -4.81 -16.77 -9.18
N LYS A 27 -4.56 -18.04 -8.87
CA LYS A 27 -5.59 -18.98 -8.44
C LYS A 27 -6.25 -18.55 -7.12
N CYS A 28 -5.46 -18.17 -6.14
CA CYS A 28 -5.96 -17.72 -4.84
C CYS A 28 -6.87 -16.49 -5.00
N VAL A 29 -6.47 -15.52 -5.82
CA VAL A 29 -7.29 -14.32 -6.07
C VAL A 29 -8.57 -14.67 -6.82
N SER A 30 -8.52 -15.62 -7.76
CA SER A 30 -9.71 -16.15 -8.45
C SER A 30 -10.69 -16.81 -7.49
N ASP A 31 -10.19 -17.62 -6.55
CA ASP A 31 -11.01 -18.26 -5.53
C ASP A 31 -11.66 -17.23 -4.60
N VAL A 32 -10.93 -16.19 -4.21
CA VAL A 32 -11.46 -15.06 -3.41
C VAL A 32 -12.55 -14.30 -4.18
N GLU A 33 -12.36 -14.02 -5.47
CA GLU A 33 -13.39 -13.36 -6.30
C GLU A 33 -14.65 -14.21 -6.42
N ALA A 34 -14.49 -15.52 -6.65
CA ALA A 34 -15.62 -16.45 -6.71
C ALA A 34 -16.40 -16.47 -5.38
N TRP A 35 -15.69 -16.47 -4.25
CA TRP A 35 -16.30 -16.38 -2.93
C TRP A 35 -17.03 -15.04 -2.73
N LYS A 36 -16.39 -13.92 -3.08
CA LYS A 36 -17.01 -12.58 -2.99
C LYS A 36 -18.29 -12.53 -3.84
N THR A 37 -18.24 -13.01 -5.08
CA THR A 37 -19.40 -13.04 -5.98
C THR A 37 -20.54 -13.86 -5.41
N SER A 38 -20.25 -15.04 -4.83
CA SER A 38 -21.24 -15.88 -4.17
C SER A 38 -21.91 -15.20 -2.96
N ASN A 39 -21.17 -14.28 -2.31
CA ASN A 39 -21.67 -13.50 -1.18
C ASN A 39 -22.21 -12.11 -1.61
N LYS A 40 -22.47 -11.89 -2.91
CA LYS A 40 -22.96 -10.62 -3.47
C LYS A 40 -22.04 -9.42 -3.22
N LEU A 41 -20.75 -9.69 -3.06
CA LEU A 41 -19.69 -8.69 -2.97
C LEU A 41 -18.98 -8.61 -4.31
N GLN A 42 -18.55 -7.41 -4.70
CA GLN A 42 -17.83 -7.18 -5.95
C GLN A 42 -16.40 -6.78 -5.65
N MET A 43 -15.43 -7.40 -6.33
CA MET A 43 -14.04 -6.98 -6.26
C MET A 43 -13.81 -5.80 -7.20
N ASN A 44 -13.20 -4.74 -6.68
CA ASN A 44 -12.84 -3.58 -7.50
C ASN A 44 -11.48 -3.83 -8.17
N LYS A 45 -11.50 -4.19 -9.45
CA LYS A 45 -10.30 -4.52 -10.23
C LYS A 45 -9.39 -3.31 -10.44
N ASP A 46 -9.96 -2.10 -10.51
CA ASP A 46 -9.21 -0.86 -10.71
C ASP A 46 -8.40 -0.42 -9.47
N LYS A 47 -8.74 -1.00 -8.31
CA LYS A 47 -8.05 -0.78 -7.04
C LYS A 47 -7.17 -1.97 -6.62
N THR A 48 -6.92 -2.90 -7.53
CA THR A 48 -6.07 -4.06 -7.25
C THR A 48 -4.65 -3.76 -7.68
N ASP A 49 -3.76 -3.65 -6.72
CA ASP A 49 -2.33 -3.41 -6.94
C ASP A 49 -1.52 -4.67 -6.63
N VAL A 50 -0.41 -4.83 -7.34
CA VAL A 50 0.53 -5.93 -7.12
C VAL A 50 1.91 -5.36 -6.85
N LEU A 51 2.44 -5.62 -5.66
CA LEU A 51 3.74 -5.17 -5.22
C LEU A 51 4.70 -6.36 -5.12
N PRO A 52 5.73 -6.46 -5.97
CA PRO A 52 6.82 -7.42 -5.77
C PRO A 52 7.73 -6.89 -4.66
N VAL A 53 7.86 -7.67 -3.59
CA VAL A 53 8.76 -7.32 -2.47
C VAL A 53 10.03 -8.15 -2.58
N THR A 54 11.18 -7.48 -2.59
CA THR A 54 12.48 -8.14 -2.71
C THR A 54 13.54 -7.44 -1.86
N ALA A 55 14.55 -8.18 -1.44
CA ALA A 55 15.71 -7.59 -0.76
C ALA A 55 16.50 -6.69 -1.72
N LYS A 56 17.04 -5.58 -1.23
CA LYS A 56 17.81 -4.58 -2.02
C LYS A 56 18.93 -5.18 -2.89
N ARG A 57 19.45 -6.36 -2.52
CA ARG A 57 20.51 -7.07 -3.27
C ARG A 57 20.01 -7.80 -4.52
N ILE A 58 18.69 -8.02 -4.65
CA ILE A 58 18.11 -8.86 -5.73
C ILE A 58 17.27 -7.98 -6.68
N ILE A 59 17.69 -6.74 -6.89
CA ILE A 59 16.95 -5.75 -7.72
C ILE A 59 16.88 -6.14 -9.21
N ASN A 60 17.62 -7.15 -9.66
CA ASN A 60 17.48 -7.67 -11.01
C ASN A 60 16.20 -8.53 -11.12
N LEU A 61 15.06 -7.86 -11.12
CA LEU A 61 13.72 -8.42 -11.37
C LEU A 61 13.55 -8.94 -12.81
N GLN A 62 14.64 -9.20 -13.53
CA GLN A 62 14.64 -9.69 -14.93
C GLN A 62 13.90 -11.02 -15.10
N HIS A 63 13.58 -11.71 -14.02
CA HIS A 63 12.87 -12.99 -14.04
C HIS A 63 11.38 -12.87 -13.68
N LEU A 64 10.92 -11.68 -13.28
CA LEU A 64 9.50 -11.46 -13.04
C LEU A 64 8.80 -11.05 -14.35
N PRO A 65 7.62 -11.58 -14.65
CA PRO A 65 6.80 -11.05 -15.73
C PRO A 65 6.42 -9.61 -15.46
N GLU A 66 6.15 -8.82 -16.48
CA GLU A 66 5.75 -7.41 -16.31
C GLU A 66 4.35 -7.23 -15.67
N PHE A 67 3.55 -8.28 -15.73
CA PHE A 67 2.17 -8.28 -15.22
C PHE A 67 1.76 -9.66 -14.75
N ILE A 68 0.72 -9.71 -13.92
CA ILE A 68 0.00 -10.92 -13.58
C ILE A 68 -1.43 -10.84 -14.13
N ASN A 69 -2.01 -12.01 -14.42
CA ASN A 69 -3.38 -12.07 -14.92
C ASN A 69 -4.34 -12.36 -13.76
N ILE A 70 -5.15 -11.38 -13.41
CA ILE A 70 -6.19 -11.51 -12.39
C ILE A 70 -7.54 -11.56 -13.10
N ASN A 71 -8.09 -12.77 -13.27
CA ASN A 71 -9.41 -13.01 -13.86
C ASN A 71 -9.63 -12.30 -15.21
N GLY A 72 -8.65 -12.43 -16.11
CA GLY A 72 -8.68 -11.83 -17.44
C GLY A 72 -8.25 -10.37 -17.50
N THR A 73 -7.88 -9.76 -16.38
CA THR A 73 -7.33 -8.41 -16.31
C THR A 73 -5.81 -8.47 -16.06
N CYS A 74 -5.02 -7.88 -16.93
CA CYS A 74 -3.57 -7.76 -16.75
C CYS A 74 -3.27 -6.65 -15.75
N VAL A 75 -2.76 -7.00 -14.58
CA VAL A 75 -2.33 -6.06 -13.55
C VAL A 75 -0.82 -5.96 -13.58
N LYS A 76 -0.30 -4.74 -13.79
CA LYS A 76 1.15 -4.49 -13.79
C LYS A 76 1.69 -4.43 -12.38
N PHE A 77 2.93 -4.83 -12.22
CA PHE A 77 3.66 -4.63 -10.99
C PHE A 77 3.92 -3.14 -10.75
N THR A 78 3.62 -2.69 -9.53
CA THR A 78 3.88 -1.31 -9.11
C THR A 78 5.09 -1.27 -8.18
N PRO A 79 5.93 -0.22 -8.27
CA PRO A 79 7.09 -0.07 -7.38
C PRO A 79 6.71 0.29 -5.95
N SER A 80 5.50 0.81 -5.76
CA SER A 80 4.95 1.16 -4.45
C SER A 80 3.44 1.11 -4.47
N VAL A 81 2.84 0.75 -3.34
CA VAL A 81 1.38 0.73 -3.12
C VAL A 81 1.04 1.44 -1.83
N ARG A 82 -0.15 2.06 -1.79
CA ARG A 82 -0.69 2.64 -0.57
C ARG A 82 -1.63 1.63 0.10
N ASN A 83 -1.30 1.24 1.30
CA ASN A 83 -2.06 0.31 2.09
C ASN A 83 -2.38 0.90 3.46
N LEU A 84 -3.67 1.08 3.79
CA LEU A 84 -4.13 1.64 5.08
C LEU A 84 -3.31 2.88 5.51
N SER A 85 -3.19 3.86 4.63
CA SER A 85 -2.42 5.10 4.81
C SER A 85 -0.89 4.94 4.79
N VAL A 86 -0.34 3.72 4.80
CA VAL A 86 1.09 3.47 4.68
C VAL A 86 1.48 3.26 3.22
N THR A 87 2.53 3.94 2.76
CA THR A 87 3.12 3.69 1.44
C THR A 87 4.21 2.63 1.58
N LEU A 88 3.97 1.45 0.99
CA LEU A 88 4.92 0.34 0.94
C LEU A 88 5.66 0.40 -0.40
N ASP A 89 6.96 0.28 -0.37
CA ASP A 89 7.82 0.13 -1.56
C ASP A 89 8.32 -1.30 -1.71
N SER A 90 8.81 -1.64 -2.90
CA SER A 90 9.30 -2.99 -3.25
C SER A 90 10.45 -3.51 -2.37
N THR A 91 11.08 -2.64 -1.59
CA THR A 91 12.14 -3.02 -0.64
C THR A 91 11.70 -2.95 0.83
N LEU A 92 10.44 -2.57 1.07
CA LEU A 92 9.88 -2.30 2.40
C LEU A 92 10.74 -1.32 3.22
N SER A 93 11.40 -0.38 2.56
CA SER A 93 12.25 0.61 3.22
C SER A 93 11.44 1.68 3.96
N LEU A 94 10.17 1.83 3.60
CA LEU A 94 9.27 2.89 4.07
C LEU A 94 9.79 4.31 3.84
N HIS A 95 10.85 4.47 3.06
CA HIS A 95 11.50 5.76 2.83
C HIS A 95 10.53 6.78 2.24
N GLN A 96 9.76 6.39 1.22
CA GLN A 96 8.77 7.26 0.60
C GLN A 96 7.64 7.61 1.57
N HIS A 97 7.23 6.67 2.41
CA HIS A 97 6.22 6.90 3.44
C HIS A 97 6.69 7.96 4.43
N VAL A 98 7.90 7.79 4.99
CA VAL A 98 8.49 8.75 5.94
C VAL A 98 8.60 10.14 5.32
N ILE A 99 9.06 10.27 4.07
CA ILE A 99 9.13 11.56 3.37
C ILE A 99 7.74 12.20 3.27
N ASN A 100 6.73 11.44 2.90
CA ASN A 100 5.36 11.95 2.74
C ASN A 100 4.79 12.41 4.10
N VAL A 101 4.96 11.62 5.16
CA VAL A 101 4.53 11.96 6.51
C VAL A 101 5.22 13.23 6.99
N CYS A 102 6.54 13.31 6.86
CA CYS A 102 7.29 14.52 7.22
C CYS A 102 6.81 15.76 6.45
N ARG A 103 6.56 15.61 5.14
CA ARG A 103 6.08 16.73 4.31
C ARG A 103 4.72 17.25 4.82
N VAL A 104 3.78 16.35 5.10
CA VAL A 104 2.46 16.73 5.63
C VAL A 104 2.63 17.40 7.00
N ALA A 105 3.38 16.80 7.91
CA ALA A 105 3.62 17.36 9.24
C ALA A 105 4.24 18.77 9.18
N TYR A 106 5.22 19.00 8.30
CA TYR A 106 5.81 20.33 8.11
C TYR A 106 4.82 21.35 7.55
N LEU A 107 3.95 20.96 6.64
CA LEU A 107 2.90 21.84 6.12
C LEU A 107 1.93 22.24 7.22
N GLU A 108 1.49 21.30 8.05
CA GLU A 108 0.59 21.57 9.16
C GLU A 108 1.24 22.48 10.21
N LEU A 109 2.50 22.21 10.57
CA LEU A 109 3.26 23.09 11.47
C LEU A 109 3.39 24.52 10.92
N ARG A 110 3.58 24.66 9.61
CA ARG A 110 3.63 25.96 8.94
C ARG A 110 2.29 26.69 9.02
N HIS A 111 1.18 25.97 8.81
CA HIS A 111 -0.17 26.52 8.95
C HIS A 111 -0.41 27.01 10.38
N ILE A 112 -0.10 26.17 11.39
CA ILE A 112 -0.25 26.55 12.80
C ILE A 112 0.59 27.79 13.12
N ASN A 113 1.84 27.83 12.66
CA ASN A 113 2.72 28.97 12.86
C ASN A 113 2.18 30.26 12.24
N SER A 114 1.49 30.20 11.11
CA SER A 114 0.89 31.37 10.46
C SER A 114 -0.30 31.97 11.22
N ILE A 115 -1.02 31.14 12.01
CA ILE A 115 -2.22 31.55 12.73
C ILE A 115 -2.04 31.62 14.25
N GLN A 116 -0.87 31.23 14.76
CA GLN A 116 -0.60 31.14 16.21
C GLN A 116 -0.90 32.43 16.97
N ASN A 117 -0.68 33.61 16.34
CA ASN A 117 -0.92 34.91 16.97
C ASN A 117 -2.41 35.20 17.23
N PHE A 118 -3.30 34.45 16.58
CA PHE A 118 -4.77 34.56 16.71
C PHE A 118 -5.37 33.47 17.61
N LEU A 119 -4.54 32.54 18.08
CA LEU A 119 -4.97 31.39 18.88
C LEU A 119 -4.50 31.54 20.34
N SER A 120 -5.31 31.01 21.26
CA SER A 120 -4.86 30.83 22.63
C SER A 120 -3.79 29.73 22.72
N ILE A 121 -2.97 29.75 23.75
CA ILE A 121 -1.90 28.76 23.96
C ILE A 121 -2.47 27.34 24.00
N ASP A 122 -3.64 27.16 24.62
CA ASP A 122 -4.27 25.83 24.73
C ASP A 122 -4.83 25.36 23.36
N ALA A 123 -5.35 26.29 22.54
CA ALA A 123 -5.75 25.96 21.18
C ALA A 123 -4.55 25.54 20.32
N VAL A 124 -3.40 26.22 20.42
CA VAL A 124 -2.16 25.83 19.71
C VAL A 124 -1.69 24.44 20.14
N LYS A 125 -1.70 24.15 21.46
CA LYS A 125 -1.34 22.81 21.96
C LYS A 125 -2.28 21.73 21.41
N THR A 126 -3.57 21.98 21.39
CA THR A 126 -4.57 21.04 20.85
C THR A 126 -4.32 20.78 19.36
N CYS A 127 -4.09 21.82 18.57
CA CYS A 127 -3.77 21.69 17.14
C CYS A 127 -2.49 20.86 16.92
N LEU A 128 -1.42 21.14 17.67
CA LEU A 128 -0.17 20.38 17.58
C LEU A 128 -0.37 18.90 17.92
N PHE A 129 -1.13 18.63 18.99
CA PHE A 129 -1.41 17.26 19.41
C PHE A 129 -2.23 16.51 18.34
N THR A 130 -3.25 17.15 17.77
CA THR A 130 -4.07 16.57 16.70
C THR A 130 -3.24 16.27 15.47
N CYS A 131 -2.36 17.18 15.04
CA CYS A 131 -1.46 16.96 13.92
C CYS A 131 -0.57 15.73 14.12
N VAL A 132 0.00 15.55 15.32
CA VAL A 132 0.89 14.40 15.61
C VAL A 132 0.13 13.08 15.64
N VAL A 133 -1.13 13.07 16.08
CA VAL A 133 -1.93 11.84 16.20
C VAL A 133 -2.61 11.45 14.89
N SER A 134 -2.87 12.40 13.99
CA SER A 134 -3.59 12.14 12.71
C SER A 134 -2.65 11.88 11.52
N THR A 135 -1.33 11.93 11.71
CA THR A 135 -0.33 11.64 10.68
C THR A 135 0.13 10.20 10.75
#